data_c5f14d825193aeafdd544067bfabe9af
#
_entry.id   c5f14d825193aeafdd544067bfabe9af
#
_cell.length_a   1.000
_cell.length_b   1.000
_cell.length_c   1.000
_cell.angle_alpha   90.00
_cell.angle_beta   90.00
_cell.angle_gamma   90.00
#
_symmetry.space_group_name_H-M   'P 1'
#
loop_
_entity.id
_entity.type
_entity.pdbx_description
1 polymer ?
#
loop_
_entity_poly.entity_id
_entity_poly.type
_entity_poly.pdbx_seq_one_letter_code
_entity_poly.pdbx_strand_id
1 'polypeptide(L)'
;MPHPIKTAEFVERFLEGVFVGELHAKRVMSLANGALGVMNGVSLAVSVIGQSLAQARGLMSKHAIKQVDRLLSNPGVAVWNLFPAWVAEVVGERKSIVVAMDWTDFDADDQATLALSLVTNHGRATPLLWLTILKDELKNQRNDFEDLCLSRLAKLLPAGVAVTILADRGFGDTKLFGFLDTLGFAYVIRFRGNIHVSAVDGQTRRAADWIGKNGQARKLRDAEVTAGRHKVPVVVCVKAKNMKEAWCLAVSNAEAGAREIMNLYAKRWTIEPGFRDTKDLRFGMGMSALRIGDPQRRDRLLLLNAFAIVLLTLLGAAGESLGMDRQLKSNTSKHRTHSLFRQGCMLYELIHNMPEVRLRPLVERYGEMLAQHRAFSQTFAVV
;
A
#
# COMPACT_ATOMS: atom_id res chain seq x y z
N MET A 1 -17.84 8.00 31.31
CA MET A 1 -17.56 7.89 29.86
C MET A 1 -16.06 8.07 29.62
N PRO A 2 -15.27 7.02 29.44
CA PRO A 2 -13.81 7.17 29.28
C PRO A 2 -13.24 6.70 27.93
N HIS A 3 -14.03 6.55 26.83
CA HIS A 3 -13.59 5.72 25.71
C HIS A 3 -13.00 6.44 24.48
N PRO A 4 -13.40 7.62 24.03
CA PRO A 4 -12.74 8.33 22.93
C PRO A 4 -11.31 8.75 23.28
N ILE A 5 -11.05 9.03 24.58
CA ILE A 5 -9.76 9.57 25.05
C ILE A 5 -8.62 8.57 24.86
N LYS A 6 -8.85 7.27 25.16
CA LYS A 6 -7.79 6.26 25.05
C LYS A 6 -7.34 6.01 23.61
N THR A 7 -8.26 5.98 22.66
CA THR A 7 -7.91 5.78 21.23
C THR A 7 -7.09 6.97 20.69
N ALA A 8 -7.43 8.18 21.09
CA ALA A 8 -6.68 9.37 20.73
C ALA A 8 -5.24 9.34 21.27
N GLU A 9 -5.07 8.95 22.53
CA GLU A 9 -3.73 8.79 23.15
C GLU A 9 -2.88 7.74 22.43
N PHE A 10 -3.48 6.62 22.00
CA PHE A 10 -2.75 5.61 21.23
C PHE A 10 -2.27 6.12 19.88
N VAL A 11 -3.12 6.84 19.15
CA VAL A 11 -2.74 7.46 17.86
C VAL A 11 -1.61 8.47 18.05
N GLU A 12 -1.69 9.29 19.10
CA GLU A 12 -0.64 10.25 19.45
C GLU A 12 0.68 9.55 19.75
N ARG A 13 0.69 8.61 20.69
CA ARG A 13 1.91 7.87 21.08
C ARG A 13 2.52 7.14 19.89
N PHE A 14 1.69 6.53 19.04
CA PHE A 14 2.17 5.87 17.83
C PHE A 14 2.90 6.85 16.91
N LEU A 15 2.29 7.98 16.58
CA LEU A 15 2.90 8.96 15.68
C LEU A 15 4.07 9.71 16.32
N GLU A 16 4.04 9.93 17.63
CA GLU A 16 5.19 10.42 18.38
C GLU A 16 6.37 9.45 18.29
N GLY A 17 6.13 8.15 18.45
CA GLY A 17 7.16 7.12 18.29
C GLY A 17 7.75 7.07 16.89
N VAL A 18 6.88 7.16 15.84
CA VAL A 18 7.33 7.14 14.45
C VAL A 18 8.15 8.36 14.09
N PHE A 19 7.77 9.57 14.53
CA PHE A 19 8.38 10.84 14.08
C PHE A 19 9.21 11.53 15.15
N VAL A 20 9.66 10.81 16.17
CA VAL A 20 10.56 11.36 17.19
C VAL A 20 11.85 11.90 16.53
N GLY A 21 12.17 13.16 16.78
CA GLY A 21 13.34 13.82 16.18
C GLY A 21 13.17 14.31 14.73
N GLU A 22 12.16 13.85 14.01
CA GLU A 22 11.93 14.22 12.59
C GLU A 22 11.00 15.43 12.44
N LEU A 23 10.03 15.57 13.33
CA LEU A 23 9.05 16.63 13.31
C LEU A 23 8.91 17.31 14.67
N HIS A 24 8.64 18.61 14.63
CA HIS A 24 8.28 19.35 15.84
C HIS A 24 6.96 18.80 16.42
N ALA A 25 6.89 18.63 17.75
CA ALA A 25 5.76 18.03 18.47
C ALA A 25 4.37 18.57 18.06
N LYS A 26 4.24 19.88 17.80
CA LYS A 26 2.96 20.48 17.32
C LYS A 26 2.52 19.93 15.96
N ARG A 27 3.46 19.57 15.09
CA ARG A 27 3.14 18.96 13.77
C ARG A 27 2.77 17.50 13.94
N VAL A 28 3.46 16.75 14.80
CA VAL A 28 3.10 15.37 15.15
C VAL A 28 1.69 15.33 15.73
N MET A 29 1.36 16.21 16.67
CA MET A 29 0.02 16.34 17.22
C MET A 29 -1.04 16.67 16.14
N SER A 30 -0.70 17.55 15.17
CA SER A 30 -1.61 17.85 14.06
C SER A 30 -1.84 16.66 13.15
N LEU A 31 -0.81 15.86 12.86
CA LEU A 31 -0.93 14.60 12.11
C LEU A 31 -1.76 13.57 12.88
N ALA A 32 -1.54 13.42 14.18
CA ALA A 32 -2.32 12.52 15.04
C ALA A 32 -3.80 12.89 15.06
N ASN A 33 -4.11 14.17 15.18
CA ASN A 33 -5.48 14.67 15.10
C ASN A 33 -6.10 14.42 13.72
N GLY A 34 -5.34 14.65 12.64
CA GLY A 34 -5.80 14.34 11.28
C GLY A 34 -6.09 12.85 11.10
N ALA A 35 -5.18 11.97 11.52
CA ALA A 35 -5.35 10.52 11.47
C ALA A 35 -6.56 10.05 12.29
N LEU A 36 -6.72 10.57 13.52
CA LEU A 36 -7.88 10.30 14.37
C LEU A 36 -9.20 10.70 13.68
N GLY A 37 -9.22 11.87 13.03
CA GLY A 37 -10.38 12.32 12.28
C GLY A 37 -10.71 11.42 11.09
N VAL A 38 -9.69 10.92 10.36
CA VAL A 38 -9.88 9.95 9.27
C VAL A 38 -10.40 8.62 9.80
N MET A 39 -9.83 8.10 10.89
CA MET A 39 -10.28 6.84 11.50
C MET A 39 -11.73 6.90 11.97
N ASN A 40 -12.11 8.02 12.60
CA ASN A 40 -13.45 8.19 13.16
C ASN A 40 -14.51 8.42 12.07
N GLY A 41 -14.16 9.15 11.00
CA GLY A 41 -15.08 9.47 9.91
C GLY A 41 -15.05 8.48 8.75
N VAL A 42 -14.05 7.62 8.69
CA VAL A 42 -13.74 6.71 7.54
C VAL A 42 -13.86 7.47 6.21
N SER A 43 -13.34 8.71 6.18
CA SER A 43 -13.46 9.60 5.02
C SER A 43 -12.22 10.49 4.91
N LEU A 44 -11.88 10.86 3.67
CA LEU A 44 -10.80 11.79 3.36
C LEU A 44 -11.32 13.22 3.03
N ALA A 45 -12.61 13.47 3.12
CA ALA A 45 -13.16 14.79 2.98
C ALA A 45 -12.79 15.67 4.19
N VAL A 46 -12.16 16.82 3.94
CA VAL A 46 -11.62 17.72 4.99
C VAL A 46 -12.70 18.11 6.02
N SER A 47 -13.91 18.38 5.56
CA SER A 47 -15.06 18.69 6.44
C SER A 47 -15.41 17.50 7.34
N VAL A 48 -15.45 16.28 6.80
CA VAL A 48 -15.76 15.06 7.56
C VAL A 48 -14.65 14.76 8.56
N ILE A 49 -13.38 14.83 8.13
CA ILE A 49 -12.22 14.65 9.04
C ILE A 49 -12.31 15.64 10.21
N GLY A 50 -12.57 16.92 9.91
CA GLY A 50 -12.66 17.95 10.95
C GLY A 50 -13.86 17.76 11.88
N GLN A 51 -15.03 17.39 11.36
CA GLN A 51 -16.22 17.09 12.19
C GLN A 51 -15.97 15.87 13.08
N SER A 52 -15.40 14.80 12.54
CA SER A 52 -15.06 13.59 13.27
C SER A 52 -13.99 13.83 14.32
N LEU A 53 -12.99 14.67 14.04
CA LEU A 53 -12.01 15.13 15.02
C LEU A 53 -12.69 15.93 16.15
N ALA A 54 -13.60 16.86 15.79
CA ALA A 54 -14.33 17.63 16.77
C ALA A 54 -15.13 16.75 17.74
N GLN A 55 -15.81 15.76 17.21
CA GLN A 55 -16.55 14.78 18.00
C GLN A 55 -15.63 13.98 18.93
N ALA A 56 -14.50 13.48 18.40
CA ALA A 56 -13.56 12.66 19.16
C ALA A 56 -12.85 13.43 20.29
N ARG A 57 -12.67 14.75 20.14
CA ARG A 57 -11.93 15.61 21.08
C ARG A 57 -12.78 16.60 21.85
N GLY A 58 -14.09 16.64 21.63
CA GLY A 58 -14.98 17.64 22.23
C GLY A 58 -14.68 19.07 21.75
N LEU A 59 -14.25 19.25 20.48
CA LEU A 59 -13.92 20.56 19.91
C LEU A 59 -15.10 21.14 19.14
N MET A 60 -15.05 22.44 18.85
CA MET A 60 -15.97 23.06 17.90
C MET A 60 -15.61 22.65 16.46
N SER A 61 -16.57 22.10 15.70
CA SER A 61 -16.38 21.61 14.32
C SER A 61 -15.70 22.63 13.40
N LYS A 62 -16.09 23.90 13.49
CA LYS A 62 -15.49 25.03 12.73
C LYS A 62 -13.97 25.12 12.93
N HIS A 63 -13.50 24.95 14.16
CA HIS A 63 -12.07 25.06 14.47
C HIS A 63 -11.32 23.81 14.06
N ALA A 64 -11.90 22.62 14.26
CA ALA A 64 -11.31 21.36 13.87
C ALA A 64 -11.17 21.24 12.34
N ILE A 65 -12.17 21.65 11.55
CA ILE A 65 -12.09 21.71 10.08
C ILE A 65 -10.95 22.61 9.64
N LYS A 66 -10.83 23.83 10.22
CA LYS A 66 -9.72 24.74 9.92
C LYS A 66 -8.36 24.17 10.31
N GLN A 67 -8.28 23.40 11.41
CA GLN A 67 -7.04 22.73 11.83
C GLN A 67 -6.60 21.71 10.78
N VAL A 68 -7.51 20.86 10.28
CA VAL A 68 -7.22 19.88 9.23
C VAL A 68 -6.83 20.58 7.93
N ASP A 69 -7.56 21.60 7.52
CA ASP A 69 -7.24 22.37 6.31
C ASP A 69 -5.85 23.00 6.36
N ARG A 70 -5.48 23.61 7.50
CA ARG A 70 -4.14 24.17 7.73
C ARG A 70 -3.05 23.10 7.73
N LEU A 71 -3.32 21.91 8.30
CA LEU A 71 -2.38 20.78 8.26
C LEU A 71 -2.08 20.39 6.82
N LEU A 72 -3.12 20.22 6.00
CA LEU A 72 -2.95 19.80 4.60
C LEU A 72 -2.30 20.88 3.72
N SER A 73 -2.36 22.14 4.11
CA SER A 73 -1.72 23.27 3.43
C SER A 73 -0.33 23.62 4.00
N ASN A 74 0.14 22.91 5.03
CA ASN A 74 1.39 23.26 5.73
C ASN A 74 2.62 22.72 4.97
N PRO A 75 3.47 23.58 4.36
CA PRO A 75 4.69 23.15 3.67
C PRO A 75 5.71 22.54 4.62
N GLY A 76 5.63 22.86 5.93
CA GLY A 76 6.50 22.25 6.95
C GLY A 76 6.19 20.77 7.22
N VAL A 77 5.11 20.20 6.61
CA VAL A 77 4.85 18.76 6.53
C VAL A 77 5.20 18.31 5.10
N ALA A 78 6.48 18.20 4.82
CA ALA A 78 6.98 17.70 3.54
C ALA A 78 7.01 16.18 3.58
N VAL A 79 6.01 15.52 2.97
CA VAL A 79 5.80 14.06 3.04
C VAL A 79 7.04 13.29 2.59
N TRP A 80 7.71 13.77 1.53
CA TRP A 80 8.93 13.17 1.02
C TRP A 80 10.03 13.04 2.08
N ASN A 81 10.11 14.00 3.01
CA ASN A 81 11.09 13.99 4.09
C ASN A 81 10.66 13.13 5.29
N LEU A 82 9.41 12.69 5.34
CA LEU A 82 8.89 11.82 6.40
C LEU A 82 8.98 10.33 6.06
N PHE A 83 9.23 10.00 4.80
CA PHE A 83 9.36 8.61 4.38
C PHE A 83 10.48 7.83 5.08
N PRO A 84 11.64 8.40 5.48
CA PRO A 84 12.63 7.65 6.24
C PRO A 84 12.04 7.00 7.50
N ALA A 85 11.39 7.78 8.34
CA ALA A 85 10.76 7.30 9.56
C ALA A 85 9.57 6.34 9.26
N TRP A 86 8.73 6.71 8.30
CA TRP A 86 7.56 5.92 7.92
C TRP A 86 7.93 4.55 7.32
N VAL A 87 8.88 4.52 6.38
CA VAL A 87 9.33 3.27 5.75
C VAL A 87 10.02 2.37 6.78
N ALA A 88 10.86 2.94 7.66
CA ALA A 88 11.50 2.18 8.74
C ALA A 88 10.45 1.52 9.66
N GLU A 89 9.40 2.25 10.04
CA GLU A 89 8.29 1.74 10.85
C GLU A 89 7.55 0.60 10.15
N VAL A 90 7.17 0.79 8.89
CA VAL A 90 6.39 -0.21 8.12
C VAL A 90 7.22 -1.43 7.76
N VAL A 91 8.48 -1.28 7.39
CA VAL A 91 9.39 -2.38 7.05
C VAL A 91 9.81 -3.15 8.31
N GLY A 92 10.10 -2.44 9.41
CA GLY A 92 10.53 -3.05 10.66
C GLY A 92 11.81 -3.90 10.50
N GLU A 93 11.86 -5.06 11.15
CA GLU A 93 13.02 -5.97 11.17
C GLU A 93 13.07 -6.98 9.99
N ARG A 94 12.27 -6.75 8.93
CA ARG A 94 12.21 -7.70 7.80
C ARG A 94 13.52 -7.79 7.06
N LYS A 95 13.92 -9.01 6.70
CA LYS A 95 15.10 -9.29 5.87
C LYS A 95 14.77 -9.31 4.37
N SER A 96 13.50 -9.46 4.04
CA SER A 96 13.01 -9.39 2.66
C SER A 96 11.63 -8.76 2.62
N ILE A 97 11.36 -8.02 1.55
CA ILE A 97 10.06 -7.39 1.30
C ILE A 97 9.65 -7.59 -0.16
N VAL A 98 8.35 -7.68 -0.37
CA VAL A 98 7.74 -7.64 -1.69
C VAL A 98 6.96 -6.34 -1.80
N VAL A 99 7.23 -5.57 -2.84
CA VAL A 99 6.64 -4.25 -3.06
C VAL A 99 5.85 -4.25 -4.36
N ALA A 100 4.56 -3.96 -4.29
CA ALA A 100 3.75 -3.70 -5.46
C ALA A 100 3.89 -2.23 -5.86
N MET A 101 4.15 -1.98 -7.15
CA MET A 101 4.25 -0.65 -7.74
C MET A 101 3.12 -0.47 -8.75
N ASP A 102 2.39 0.65 -8.63
CA ASP A 102 1.31 0.95 -9.55
C ASP A 102 0.98 2.46 -9.59
N TRP A 103 0.46 2.91 -10.73
CA TRP A 103 -0.06 4.25 -10.90
C TRP A 103 -1.57 4.29 -10.62
N THR A 104 -2.04 5.37 -10.02
CA THR A 104 -3.47 5.61 -9.84
C THR A 104 -3.82 7.05 -10.23
N ASP A 105 -4.79 7.21 -11.13
CA ASP A 105 -5.20 8.50 -11.69
C ASP A 105 -6.25 9.21 -10.82
N PHE A 106 -6.16 10.54 -10.79
CA PHE A 106 -7.14 11.47 -10.24
C PHE A 106 -7.53 12.47 -11.33
N ASP A 107 -8.30 11.97 -12.31
CA ASP A 107 -8.64 12.69 -13.55
C ASP A 107 -9.31 14.04 -13.31
N ALA A 108 -10.10 14.14 -12.24
CA ALA A 108 -10.81 15.36 -11.88
C ALA A 108 -9.90 16.53 -11.48
N ASP A 109 -8.63 16.24 -11.18
CA ASP A 109 -7.63 17.22 -10.74
C ASP A 109 -6.35 17.19 -11.60
N ASP A 110 -6.41 16.50 -12.75
CA ASP A 110 -5.26 16.29 -13.67
C ASP A 110 -3.99 15.78 -12.96
N GLN A 111 -4.19 14.88 -12.00
CA GLN A 111 -3.09 14.30 -11.21
C GLN A 111 -3.04 12.79 -11.37
N ALA A 112 -1.84 12.24 -11.21
CA ALA A 112 -1.59 10.82 -11.02
C ALA A 112 -0.66 10.61 -9.84
N THR A 113 -0.84 9.51 -9.11
CA THR A 113 0.02 9.13 -8.00
C THR A 113 0.69 7.81 -8.31
N LEU A 114 2.02 7.78 -8.28
CA LEU A 114 2.78 6.54 -8.21
C LEU A 114 2.81 6.07 -6.75
N ALA A 115 2.45 4.82 -6.52
CA ALA A 115 2.48 4.22 -5.19
C ALA A 115 3.34 2.95 -5.18
N LEU A 116 4.24 2.88 -4.20
CA LEU A 116 4.98 1.69 -3.81
C LEU A 116 4.39 1.20 -2.49
N SER A 117 3.88 -0.02 -2.47
CA SER A 117 3.18 -0.56 -1.31
C SER A 117 3.70 -1.93 -0.92
N LEU A 118 3.91 -2.14 0.38
CA LEU A 118 4.34 -3.43 0.92
C LEU A 118 3.24 -4.47 0.72
N VAL A 119 3.55 -5.55 0.03
CA VAL A 119 2.66 -6.70 -0.12
C VAL A 119 2.62 -7.47 1.19
N THR A 120 1.42 -7.74 1.67
CA THR A 120 1.19 -8.43 2.93
C THR A 120 0.18 -9.57 2.76
N ASN A 121 0.07 -10.46 3.75
CA ASN A 121 -0.83 -11.60 3.70
C ASN A 121 -2.26 -11.32 4.20
N HIS A 122 -2.54 -10.10 4.65
CA HIS A 122 -3.86 -9.76 5.20
C HIS A 122 -4.88 -9.24 4.16
N GLY A 123 -4.54 -9.29 2.87
CA GLY A 123 -5.45 -8.98 1.77
C GLY A 123 -5.40 -7.54 1.27
N ARG A 124 -4.49 -6.71 1.78
CA ARG A 124 -4.21 -5.34 1.34
C ARG A 124 -2.71 -5.09 1.32
N ALA A 125 -2.25 -4.31 0.34
CA ALA A 125 -0.90 -3.77 0.38
C ALA A 125 -0.86 -2.53 1.31
N THR A 126 0.23 -2.38 2.06
CA THR A 126 0.41 -1.24 2.98
C THR A 126 1.23 -0.15 2.28
N PRO A 127 0.76 1.11 2.22
CA PRO A 127 1.51 2.19 1.58
C PRO A 127 2.89 2.38 2.21
N LEU A 128 3.95 2.34 1.39
CA LEU A 128 5.33 2.61 1.79
C LEU A 128 5.78 3.99 1.37
N LEU A 129 5.62 4.29 0.08
CA LEU A 129 6.08 5.50 -0.55
C LEU A 129 5.15 5.85 -1.69
N TRP A 130 4.88 7.13 -1.90
CA TRP A 130 4.07 7.61 -3.01
C TRP A 130 4.55 9.00 -3.45
N LEU A 131 4.17 9.36 -4.67
CA LEU A 131 4.43 10.67 -5.22
C LEU A 131 3.28 11.05 -6.15
N THR A 132 2.62 12.16 -5.86
CA THR A 132 1.58 12.72 -6.70
C THR A 132 2.17 13.79 -7.63
N ILE A 133 1.80 13.74 -8.89
CA ILE A 133 2.37 14.54 -9.98
C ILE A 133 1.23 15.04 -10.85
N LEU A 134 1.36 16.25 -11.42
CA LEU A 134 0.45 16.75 -12.44
C LEU A 134 0.64 15.91 -13.72
N LYS A 135 -0.44 15.57 -14.41
CA LYS A 135 -0.38 14.74 -15.63
C LYS A 135 0.44 15.38 -16.75
N ASP A 136 0.44 16.70 -16.83
CA ASP A 136 1.26 17.42 -17.79
C ASP A 136 2.77 17.21 -17.54
N GLU A 137 3.20 17.12 -16.29
CA GLU A 137 4.58 16.83 -15.91
C GLU A 137 4.98 15.39 -16.22
N LEU A 138 4.01 14.46 -16.30
CA LEU A 138 4.27 13.06 -16.64
C LEU A 138 4.55 12.82 -18.13
N LYS A 139 4.26 13.79 -18.97
CA LYS A 139 4.41 13.63 -20.41
C LYS A 139 5.88 13.39 -20.77
N ASN A 140 6.18 12.18 -21.26
CA ASN A 140 7.53 11.69 -21.59
C ASN A 140 8.52 11.57 -20.40
N GLN A 141 8.06 11.75 -19.16
CA GLN A 141 8.90 11.69 -17.94
C GLN A 141 8.45 10.63 -16.95
N ARG A 142 7.50 9.77 -17.34
CA ARG A 142 6.93 8.78 -16.44
C ARG A 142 7.99 7.87 -15.83
N ASN A 143 8.93 7.40 -16.65
CA ASN A 143 10.02 6.53 -16.19
C ASN A 143 10.95 7.26 -15.20
N ASP A 144 11.19 8.55 -15.39
CA ASP A 144 12.06 9.32 -14.50
C ASP A 144 11.46 9.41 -13.08
N PHE A 145 10.13 9.55 -12.97
CA PHE A 145 9.45 9.52 -11.68
C PHE A 145 9.41 8.12 -11.05
N GLU A 146 9.31 7.07 -11.87
CA GLU A 146 9.41 5.68 -11.43
C GLU A 146 10.80 5.41 -10.86
N ASP A 147 11.85 5.80 -11.58
CA ASP A 147 13.25 5.67 -11.15
C ASP A 147 13.54 6.50 -9.89
N LEU A 148 12.97 7.72 -9.79
CA LEU A 148 13.08 8.57 -8.60
C LEU A 148 12.51 7.87 -7.35
N CYS A 149 11.31 7.31 -7.45
CA CYS A 149 10.65 6.63 -6.34
C CYS A 149 11.38 5.34 -5.95
N LEU A 150 11.85 4.55 -6.91
CA LEU A 150 12.64 3.33 -6.66
C LEU A 150 14.00 3.65 -6.04
N SER A 151 14.71 4.69 -6.54
CA SER A 151 15.94 5.18 -5.94
C SER A 151 15.72 5.67 -4.50
N ARG A 152 14.58 6.34 -4.26
CA ARG A 152 14.23 6.78 -2.90
C ARG A 152 13.99 5.58 -2.00
N LEU A 153 13.24 4.58 -2.44
CA LEU A 153 13.02 3.36 -1.67
C LEU A 153 14.35 2.67 -1.32
N ALA A 154 15.25 2.51 -2.30
CA ALA A 154 16.57 1.90 -2.08
C ALA A 154 17.39 2.62 -0.97
N LYS A 155 17.33 3.96 -0.95
CA LYS A 155 18.03 4.78 0.05
C LYS A 155 17.40 4.72 1.46
N LEU A 156 16.11 4.38 1.55
CA LEU A 156 15.36 4.36 2.81
C LEU A 156 15.44 3.01 3.52
N LEU A 157 15.71 1.95 2.79
CA LEU A 157 15.73 0.61 3.35
C LEU A 157 17.00 0.35 4.17
N PRO A 158 16.91 -0.37 5.27
CA PRO A 158 18.09 -0.84 5.99
C PRO A 158 19.00 -1.70 5.08
N ALA A 159 20.30 -1.64 5.32
CA ALA A 159 21.25 -2.47 4.58
C ALA A 159 20.91 -3.95 4.69
N GLY A 160 20.94 -4.66 3.57
CA GLY A 160 20.72 -6.11 3.49
C GLY A 160 19.24 -6.54 3.42
N VAL A 161 18.30 -5.61 3.33
CA VAL A 161 16.89 -5.96 3.05
C VAL A 161 16.75 -6.31 1.57
N ALA A 162 16.40 -7.57 1.28
CA ALA A 162 16.11 -8.01 -0.08
C ALA A 162 14.74 -7.48 -0.55
N VAL A 163 14.69 -6.92 -1.75
CA VAL A 163 13.47 -6.33 -2.31
C VAL A 163 13.06 -7.07 -3.58
N THR A 164 11.77 -7.39 -3.69
CA THR A 164 11.17 -7.87 -4.95
C THR A 164 10.07 -6.91 -5.38
N ILE A 165 10.20 -6.31 -6.57
CA ILE A 165 9.20 -5.42 -7.16
C ILE A 165 8.20 -6.21 -7.99
N LEU A 166 6.92 -5.98 -7.75
CA LEU A 166 5.82 -6.49 -8.57
C LEU A 166 5.17 -5.32 -9.31
N ALA A 167 5.10 -5.40 -10.62
CA ALA A 167 4.46 -4.36 -11.41
C ALA A 167 3.68 -4.94 -12.60
N ASP A 168 2.71 -4.17 -13.10
CA ASP A 168 1.86 -4.60 -14.20
C ASP A 168 2.52 -4.36 -15.58
N ARG A 169 1.77 -4.63 -16.65
CA ARG A 169 2.26 -4.48 -18.03
C ARG A 169 2.55 -3.04 -18.45
N GLY A 170 2.09 -2.05 -17.69
CA GLY A 170 2.42 -0.65 -17.91
C GLY A 170 3.89 -0.34 -17.64
N PHE A 171 4.50 -1.15 -16.78
CA PHE A 171 5.90 -1.06 -16.38
C PHE A 171 6.82 -2.06 -17.13
N GLY A 172 6.30 -2.74 -18.15
CA GLY A 172 7.04 -3.75 -18.92
C GLY A 172 8.06 -3.14 -19.89
N ASP A 173 9.00 -2.35 -19.37
CA ASP A 173 10.08 -1.68 -20.10
C ASP A 173 11.43 -2.27 -19.71
N THR A 174 12.27 -2.56 -20.70
CA THR A 174 13.63 -3.10 -20.49
C THR A 174 14.56 -2.13 -19.78
N LYS A 175 14.32 -0.82 -19.89
CA LYS A 175 15.06 0.19 -19.10
C LYS A 175 14.81 0.01 -17.61
N LEU A 176 13.52 -0.19 -17.24
CA LEU A 176 13.17 -0.44 -15.84
C LEU A 176 13.82 -1.73 -15.31
N PHE A 177 13.86 -2.82 -16.12
CA PHE A 177 14.52 -4.06 -15.70
C PHE A 177 15.99 -3.81 -15.38
N GLY A 178 16.73 -3.16 -16.30
CA GLY A 178 18.13 -2.83 -16.07
C GLY A 178 18.32 -1.87 -14.88
N PHE A 179 17.41 -0.94 -14.66
CA PHE A 179 17.47 -0.04 -13.52
C PHE A 179 17.28 -0.77 -12.18
N LEU A 180 16.32 -1.70 -12.10
CA LEU A 180 16.12 -2.55 -10.92
C LEU A 180 17.35 -3.41 -10.63
N ASP A 181 18.00 -3.95 -11.66
CA ASP A 181 19.25 -4.69 -11.53
C ASP A 181 20.36 -3.80 -10.93
N THR A 182 20.47 -2.52 -11.33
CA THR A 182 21.44 -1.57 -10.74
C THR A 182 21.18 -1.26 -9.26
N LEU A 183 19.90 -1.32 -8.84
CA LEU A 183 19.50 -1.15 -7.44
C LEU A 183 19.66 -2.44 -6.62
N GLY A 184 19.97 -3.56 -7.24
CA GLY A 184 19.99 -4.88 -6.59
C GLY A 184 18.60 -5.37 -6.21
N PHE A 185 17.54 -4.89 -6.85
CA PHE A 185 16.17 -5.29 -6.61
C PHE A 185 15.78 -6.45 -7.52
N ALA A 186 15.23 -7.50 -6.93
CA ALA A 186 14.55 -8.53 -7.68
C ALA A 186 13.21 -8.01 -8.22
N TYR A 187 12.71 -8.62 -9.30
CA TYR A 187 11.44 -8.22 -9.88
C TYR A 187 10.64 -9.39 -10.46
N VAL A 188 9.32 -9.22 -10.49
CA VAL A 188 8.36 -9.98 -11.31
C VAL A 188 7.44 -8.96 -11.97
N ILE A 189 7.70 -8.66 -13.22
CA ILE A 189 6.99 -7.61 -13.97
C ILE A 189 6.29 -8.24 -15.17
N ARG A 190 4.99 -7.95 -15.32
CA ARG A 190 4.25 -8.34 -16.51
C ARG A 190 4.61 -7.43 -17.68
N PHE A 191 4.76 -8.00 -18.86
CA PHE A 191 4.91 -7.26 -20.10
C PHE A 191 3.90 -7.71 -21.17
N ARG A 192 3.83 -7.00 -22.27
CA ARG A 192 2.82 -7.24 -23.31
C ARG A 192 3.11 -8.51 -24.09
N GLY A 193 2.09 -9.33 -24.33
CA GLY A 193 2.22 -10.62 -25.03
C GLY A 193 2.66 -10.56 -26.49
N ASN A 194 2.60 -9.39 -27.12
CA ASN A 194 3.10 -9.16 -28.48
C ASN A 194 4.61 -8.90 -28.57
N ILE A 195 5.28 -8.70 -27.45
CA ILE A 195 6.73 -8.53 -27.40
C ILE A 195 7.41 -9.85 -27.80
N HIS A 196 8.46 -9.77 -28.62
CA HIS A 196 9.24 -10.94 -29.01
C HIS A 196 10.16 -11.39 -27.87
N VAL A 197 10.19 -12.70 -27.68
CA VAL A 197 11.06 -13.39 -26.72
C VAL A 197 11.86 -14.45 -27.46
N SER A 198 13.18 -14.40 -27.31
CA SER A 198 14.09 -15.40 -27.80
C SER A 198 14.52 -16.33 -26.68
N ALA A 199 14.42 -17.62 -26.90
CA ALA A 199 14.94 -18.65 -25.99
C ALA A 199 16.41 -18.95 -26.29
N VAL A 200 17.09 -19.66 -25.38
CA VAL A 200 18.50 -20.02 -25.52
C VAL A 200 18.80 -20.86 -26.79
N ASP A 201 17.81 -21.62 -27.27
CA ASP A 201 17.92 -22.42 -28.51
C ASP A 201 17.83 -21.59 -29.80
N GLY A 202 17.75 -20.24 -29.68
CA GLY A 202 17.64 -19.30 -30.78
C GLY A 202 16.22 -19.11 -31.34
N GLN A 203 15.23 -19.87 -30.87
CA GLN A 203 13.85 -19.65 -31.30
C GLN A 203 13.33 -18.32 -30.80
N THR A 204 12.76 -17.53 -31.71
CA THR A 204 12.15 -16.23 -31.38
C THR A 204 10.66 -16.28 -31.73
N ARG A 205 9.79 -15.94 -30.75
CA ARG A 205 8.33 -15.87 -30.91
C ARG A 205 7.77 -14.70 -30.11
N ARG A 206 6.52 -14.31 -30.38
CA ARG A 206 5.81 -13.42 -29.45
C ARG A 206 5.65 -14.10 -28.09
N ALA A 207 5.71 -13.36 -27.02
CA ALA A 207 5.62 -13.92 -25.66
C ALA A 207 4.33 -14.76 -25.46
N ALA A 208 3.21 -14.34 -26.04
CA ALA A 208 1.97 -15.10 -25.97
C ALA A 208 2.04 -16.47 -26.69
N ASP A 209 2.90 -16.61 -27.71
CA ASP A 209 3.06 -17.86 -28.48
C ASP A 209 3.95 -18.89 -27.76
N TRP A 210 4.58 -18.49 -26.65
CA TRP A 210 5.35 -19.40 -25.79
C TRP A 210 4.49 -20.13 -24.75
N ILE A 211 3.21 -19.83 -24.64
CA ILE A 211 2.30 -20.48 -23.70
C ILE A 211 2.24 -21.98 -24.02
N GLY A 212 2.33 -22.81 -22.99
CA GLY A 212 2.27 -24.27 -23.12
C GLY A 212 0.91 -24.76 -23.62
N LYS A 213 0.83 -26.01 -24.03
CA LYS A 213 -0.42 -26.65 -24.45
C LYS A 213 -1.49 -26.49 -23.34
N ASN A 214 -2.74 -26.25 -23.74
CA ASN A 214 -3.87 -26.02 -22.82
C ASN A 214 -3.68 -24.82 -21.85
N GLY A 215 -2.84 -23.84 -22.21
CA GLY A 215 -2.60 -22.66 -21.41
C GLY A 215 -1.63 -22.85 -20.23
N GLN A 216 -0.92 -23.96 -20.18
CA GLN A 216 0.04 -24.26 -19.13
C GLN A 216 1.19 -23.24 -19.10
N ALA A 217 1.73 -23.01 -17.91
CA ALA A 217 2.89 -22.15 -17.72
C ALA A 217 4.13 -22.75 -18.40
N ARG A 218 4.80 -21.95 -19.21
CA ARG A 218 6.12 -22.25 -19.77
C ARG A 218 7.15 -21.29 -19.20
N LYS A 219 8.21 -21.83 -18.61
CA LYS A 219 9.36 -21.09 -18.11
C LYS A 219 10.49 -21.16 -19.15
N LEU A 220 11.00 -20.01 -19.55
CA LEU A 220 12.17 -19.85 -20.39
C LEU A 220 13.28 -19.27 -19.51
N ARG A 221 14.43 -19.97 -19.43
CA ARG A 221 15.62 -19.47 -18.73
C ARG A 221 16.49 -18.71 -19.73
N ASP A 222 17.24 -17.74 -19.23
CA ASP A 222 18.21 -16.93 -20.01
C ASP A 222 17.61 -16.40 -21.32
N ALA A 223 16.38 -15.87 -21.21
CA ALA A 223 15.63 -15.37 -22.35
C ALA A 223 16.07 -13.95 -22.73
N GLU A 224 15.92 -13.62 -23.99
CA GLU A 224 16.07 -12.25 -24.49
C GLU A 224 14.70 -11.69 -24.88
N VAL A 225 14.42 -10.47 -24.47
CA VAL A 225 13.15 -9.78 -24.76
C VAL A 225 13.37 -8.56 -25.64
N THR A 226 12.37 -8.23 -26.46
CA THR A 226 12.38 -7.13 -27.44
C THR A 226 13.33 -7.33 -28.62
N ALA A 227 13.26 -6.44 -29.62
CA ALA A 227 14.20 -6.41 -30.74
C ALA A 227 15.64 -6.07 -30.30
N GLY A 228 15.78 -5.32 -29.20
CA GLY A 228 17.08 -4.99 -28.58
C GLY A 228 17.74 -6.13 -27.83
N ARG A 229 17.11 -7.30 -27.76
CA ARG A 229 17.67 -8.52 -27.12
C ARG A 229 18.12 -8.28 -25.66
N HIS A 230 17.31 -7.56 -24.88
CA HIS A 230 17.60 -7.38 -23.46
C HIS A 230 17.51 -8.73 -22.73
N LYS A 231 18.57 -9.11 -22.03
CA LYS A 231 18.64 -10.37 -21.30
C LYS A 231 17.80 -10.33 -20.03
N VAL A 232 16.95 -11.33 -19.84
CA VAL A 232 16.14 -11.53 -18.65
C VAL A 232 16.38 -12.95 -18.14
N PRO A 233 16.76 -13.13 -16.86
CA PRO A 233 17.07 -14.46 -16.32
C PRO A 233 15.94 -15.48 -16.53
N VAL A 234 14.68 -15.04 -16.40
CA VAL A 234 13.52 -15.92 -16.63
C VAL A 234 12.37 -15.15 -17.27
N VAL A 235 11.73 -15.78 -18.23
CA VAL A 235 10.41 -15.40 -18.73
C VAL A 235 9.41 -16.52 -18.46
N VAL A 236 8.24 -16.19 -17.88
CA VAL A 236 7.14 -17.13 -17.69
C VAL A 236 5.93 -16.67 -18.51
N CYS A 237 5.44 -17.53 -19.39
CA CYS A 237 4.25 -17.28 -20.20
C CYS A 237 3.16 -18.28 -19.82
N VAL A 238 1.95 -17.79 -19.47
CA VAL A 238 0.83 -18.61 -19.02
C VAL A 238 -0.52 -18.00 -19.38
N LYS A 239 -1.50 -18.84 -19.67
CA LYS A 239 -2.91 -18.46 -19.79
C LYS A 239 -3.80 -19.58 -19.25
N ALA A 240 -3.93 -19.69 -17.94
CA ALA A 240 -4.80 -20.67 -17.31
C ALA A 240 -6.29 -20.44 -17.68
N LYS A 241 -7.13 -21.47 -17.56
CA LYS A 241 -8.52 -21.51 -18.00
C LYS A 241 -9.37 -20.30 -17.56
N ASN A 242 -9.11 -19.76 -16.36
CA ASN A 242 -9.88 -18.65 -15.77
C ASN A 242 -9.23 -17.27 -15.96
N MET A 243 -8.13 -17.18 -16.71
CA MET A 243 -7.43 -15.91 -16.95
C MET A 243 -8.02 -15.22 -18.17
N LYS A 244 -8.42 -13.94 -18.01
CA LYS A 244 -8.91 -13.11 -19.12
C LYS A 244 -7.82 -12.91 -20.19
N GLU A 245 -6.60 -12.66 -19.76
CA GLU A 245 -5.44 -12.39 -20.61
C GLU A 245 -4.25 -13.26 -20.19
N ALA A 246 -3.34 -13.52 -21.13
CA ALA A 246 -2.08 -14.16 -20.85
C ALA A 246 -1.22 -13.32 -19.90
N TRP A 247 -0.49 -13.98 -19.01
CA TRP A 247 0.61 -13.37 -18.28
C TRP A 247 1.92 -13.75 -18.96
N CYS A 248 2.67 -12.73 -19.34
CA CYS A 248 4.04 -12.81 -19.79
C CYS A 248 4.86 -12.05 -18.77
N LEU A 249 5.63 -12.74 -17.94
CA LEU A 249 6.32 -12.23 -16.77
C LEU A 249 7.83 -12.24 -17.00
N ALA A 250 8.48 -11.09 -16.85
CA ALA A 250 9.92 -10.96 -16.75
C ALA A 250 10.32 -11.09 -15.28
N VAL A 251 11.31 -11.92 -14.98
CA VAL A 251 11.67 -12.32 -13.62
C VAL A 251 13.19 -12.34 -13.46
N SER A 252 13.68 -11.67 -12.44
CA SER A 252 15.12 -11.63 -12.13
C SER A 252 15.63 -12.89 -11.42
N ASN A 253 14.77 -13.60 -10.65
CA ASN A 253 15.18 -14.82 -9.95
C ASN A 253 15.13 -16.05 -10.86
N ALA A 254 16.30 -16.56 -11.25
CA ALA A 254 16.44 -17.72 -12.12
C ALA A 254 15.94 -19.03 -11.48
N GLU A 255 16.03 -19.16 -10.16
CA GLU A 255 15.75 -20.42 -9.47
C GLU A 255 14.27 -20.63 -9.16
N ALA A 256 13.50 -19.56 -9.03
CA ALA A 256 12.07 -19.65 -8.69
C ALA A 256 11.29 -20.50 -9.69
N GLY A 257 10.42 -21.37 -9.19
CA GLY A 257 9.55 -22.21 -10.01
C GLY A 257 8.43 -21.40 -10.71
N ALA A 258 7.95 -21.84 -11.87
CA ALA A 258 6.90 -21.11 -12.60
C ALA A 258 5.63 -20.88 -11.75
N ARG A 259 5.22 -21.87 -10.94
CA ARG A 259 4.06 -21.76 -10.04
C ARG A 259 4.31 -20.74 -8.92
N GLU A 260 5.49 -20.71 -8.36
CA GLU A 260 5.93 -19.77 -7.35
C GLU A 260 5.89 -18.33 -7.89
N ILE A 261 6.47 -18.12 -9.08
CA ILE A 261 6.46 -16.83 -9.79
C ILE A 261 5.01 -16.35 -10.04
N MET A 262 4.13 -17.23 -10.51
CA MET A 262 2.72 -16.91 -10.74
C MET A 262 2.00 -16.53 -9.44
N ASN A 263 2.21 -17.28 -8.37
CA ASN A 263 1.63 -17.02 -7.06
C ASN A 263 2.14 -15.69 -6.49
N LEU A 264 3.44 -15.42 -6.65
CA LEU A 264 4.04 -14.16 -6.23
C LEU A 264 3.46 -12.98 -7.03
N TYR A 265 3.39 -13.09 -8.35
CA TYR A 265 2.80 -12.05 -9.19
C TYR A 265 1.32 -11.79 -8.87
N ALA A 266 0.55 -12.83 -8.58
CA ALA A 266 -0.86 -12.69 -8.21
C ALA A 266 -1.07 -11.79 -6.98
N LYS A 267 -0.09 -11.70 -6.08
CA LYS A 267 -0.15 -10.82 -4.91
C LYS A 267 -0.06 -9.33 -5.24
N ARG A 268 0.42 -8.95 -6.43
CA ARG A 268 0.38 -7.57 -6.91
C ARG A 268 -1.03 -6.98 -6.77
N TRP A 269 -2.04 -7.78 -7.02
CA TRP A 269 -3.44 -7.30 -6.97
C TRP A 269 -3.89 -6.81 -5.60
N THR A 270 -3.13 -7.04 -4.53
CA THR A 270 -3.44 -6.49 -3.20
C THR A 270 -3.35 -4.95 -3.14
N ILE A 271 -2.68 -4.29 -4.09
CA ILE A 271 -2.63 -2.83 -4.19
C ILE A 271 -3.97 -2.25 -4.72
N GLU A 272 -4.64 -2.95 -5.66
CA GLU A 272 -5.87 -2.45 -6.29
C GLU A 272 -7.03 -2.29 -5.29
N PRO A 273 -7.32 -3.27 -4.40
CA PRO A 273 -8.27 -3.05 -3.31
C PRO A 273 -7.86 -1.91 -2.37
N GLY A 274 -6.56 -1.66 -2.14
CA GLY A 274 -6.07 -0.52 -1.37
C GLY A 274 -6.42 0.82 -2.03
N PHE A 275 -6.24 0.93 -3.34
CA PHE A 275 -6.69 2.10 -4.09
C PHE A 275 -8.19 2.28 -4.04
N ARG A 276 -8.96 1.20 -4.12
CA ARG A 276 -10.42 1.25 -3.99
C ARG A 276 -10.82 1.71 -2.58
N ASP A 277 -10.21 1.18 -1.53
CA ASP A 277 -10.49 1.59 -0.16
C ASP A 277 -10.18 3.09 0.06
N THR A 278 -9.19 3.65 -0.64
CA THR A 278 -8.85 5.08 -0.61
C THR A 278 -9.80 5.94 -1.46
N LYS A 279 -10.10 5.50 -2.68
CA LYS A 279 -10.74 6.32 -3.72
C LYS A 279 -12.25 6.24 -3.77
N ASP A 280 -12.82 5.05 -3.54
CA ASP A 280 -14.26 4.80 -3.72
C ASP A 280 -15.09 5.61 -2.72
N LEU A 281 -16.11 6.30 -3.23
CA LEU A 281 -17.00 7.14 -2.39
C LEU A 281 -17.95 6.31 -1.53
N ARG A 282 -18.37 5.14 -2.04
CA ARG A 282 -19.40 4.33 -1.38
C ARG A 282 -18.81 3.29 -0.43
N PHE A 283 -17.70 2.67 -0.81
CA PHE A 283 -17.11 1.54 -0.09
C PHE A 283 -15.71 1.82 0.47
N GLY A 284 -15.16 3.00 0.18
CA GLY A 284 -13.86 3.47 0.62
C GLY A 284 -13.97 4.82 1.33
N MET A 285 -12.86 5.58 1.32
CA MET A 285 -12.75 6.87 2.00
C MET A 285 -13.04 8.08 1.08
N GLY A 286 -13.44 7.85 -0.18
CA GLY A 286 -14.01 8.87 -1.06
C GLY A 286 -13.03 9.86 -1.69
N MET A 287 -11.73 9.56 -1.76
CA MET A 287 -10.72 10.52 -2.28
C MET A 287 -11.01 10.95 -3.73
N SER A 288 -11.58 10.08 -4.58
CA SER A 288 -11.89 10.42 -5.98
C SER A 288 -12.99 11.48 -6.13
N ALA A 289 -13.81 11.70 -5.12
CA ALA A 289 -14.86 12.73 -5.10
C ALA A 289 -14.36 14.09 -4.63
N LEU A 290 -13.12 14.18 -4.17
CA LEU A 290 -12.52 15.42 -3.69
C LEU A 290 -11.92 16.22 -4.84
N ARG A 291 -11.82 17.55 -4.65
CA ARG A 291 -11.09 18.46 -5.52
C ARG A 291 -9.82 18.91 -4.81
N ILE A 292 -8.67 18.52 -5.31
CA ILE A 292 -7.36 18.80 -4.70
C ILE A 292 -6.40 19.22 -5.81
N GLY A 293 -6.29 20.51 -6.05
CA GLY A 293 -5.46 21.08 -7.13
C GLY A 293 -3.95 20.97 -6.87
N ASP A 294 -3.53 20.89 -5.60
CA ASP A 294 -2.10 20.81 -5.22
C ASP A 294 -1.67 19.36 -4.97
N PRO A 295 -0.69 18.81 -5.73
CA PRO A 295 -0.15 17.46 -5.50
C PRO A 295 0.40 17.24 -4.10
N GLN A 296 1.10 18.23 -3.52
CA GLN A 296 1.64 18.11 -2.16
C GLN A 296 0.54 18.04 -1.10
N ARG A 297 -0.58 18.74 -1.33
CA ARG A 297 -1.75 18.64 -0.47
C ARG A 297 -2.37 17.24 -0.53
N ARG A 298 -2.42 16.64 -1.73
CA ARG A 298 -2.84 15.24 -1.91
C ARG A 298 -1.91 14.28 -1.19
N ASP A 299 -0.59 14.48 -1.30
CA ASP A 299 0.38 13.63 -0.61
C ASP A 299 0.23 13.69 0.91
N ARG A 300 -0.06 14.86 1.49
CA ARG A 300 -0.36 14.98 2.93
C ARG A 300 -1.65 14.26 3.31
N LEU A 301 -2.67 14.30 2.46
CA LEU A 301 -3.92 13.58 2.70
C LEU A 301 -3.71 12.06 2.59
N LEU A 302 -2.88 11.60 1.63
CA LEU A 302 -2.46 10.20 1.51
C LEU A 302 -1.62 9.75 2.72
N LEU A 303 -0.86 10.64 3.36
CA LEU A 303 -0.15 10.34 4.61
C LEU A 303 -1.13 10.06 5.74
N LEU A 304 -2.17 10.89 5.91
CA LEU A 304 -3.23 10.63 6.89
C LEU A 304 -3.97 9.32 6.60
N ASN A 305 -4.23 9.05 5.32
CA ASN A 305 -4.81 7.79 4.87
C ASN A 305 -3.92 6.59 5.22
N ALA A 306 -2.60 6.68 5.00
CA ALA A 306 -1.66 5.61 5.32
C ALA A 306 -1.65 5.30 6.83
N PHE A 307 -1.65 6.32 7.68
CA PHE A 307 -1.76 6.14 9.13
C PHE A 307 -3.08 5.47 9.52
N ALA A 308 -4.21 5.94 8.98
CA ALA A 308 -5.51 5.35 9.26
C ALA A 308 -5.61 3.89 8.81
N ILE A 309 -5.09 3.56 7.61
CA ILE A 309 -5.05 2.17 7.11
C ILE A 309 -4.28 1.27 8.08
N VAL A 310 -3.10 1.70 8.50
CA VAL A 310 -2.26 0.90 9.41
C VAL A 310 -2.93 0.74 10.77
N LEU A 311 -3.38 1.83 11.39
CA LEU A 311 -4.02 1.81 12.70
C LEU A 311 -5.32 0.99 12.71
N LEU A 312 -6.16 1.15 11.70
CA LEU A 312 -7.39 0.35 11.56
C LEU A 312 -7.10 -1.12 11.26
N THR A 313 -6.04 -1.41 10.48
CA THR A 313 -5.63 -2.82 10.25
C THR A 313 -5.17 -3.48 11.54
N LEU A 314 -4.42 -2.78 12.39
CA LEU A 314 -4.01 -3.28 13.71
C LEU A 314 -5.21 -3.49 14.64
N LEU A 315 -6.19 -2.57 14.61
CA LEU A 315 -7.43 -2.74 15.37
C LEU A 315 -8.22 -3.97 14.91
N GLY A 316 -8.30 -4.18 13.58
CA GLY A 316 -8.91 -5.37 13.01
C GLY A 316 -8.20 -6.66 13.41
N ALA A 317 -6.87 -6.65 13.43
CA ALA A 317 -6.05 -7.77 13.89
C ALA A 317 -6.25 -8.05 15.39
N ALA A 318 -6.31 -7.00 16.22
CA ALA A 318 -6.62 -7.13 17.65
C ALA A 318 -7.99 -7.78 17.85
N GLY A 319 -9.01 -7.30 17.15
CA GLY A 319 -10.36 -7.88 17.22
C GLY A 319 -10.42 -9.32 16.71
N GLU A 320 -9.74 -9.65 15.62
CA GLU A 320 -9.68 -11.03 15.11
C GLU A 320 -8.98 -11.97 16.10
N SER A 321 -7.89 -11.53 16.74
CA SER A 321 -7.20 -12.33 17.77
C SER A 321 -8.07 -12.64 19.01
N LEU A 322 -9.09 -11.83 19.26
CA LEU A 322 -10.08 -11.99 20.32
C LEU A 322 -11.38 -12.68 19.83
N GLY A 323 -11.41 -13.16 18.59
CA GLY A 323 -12.57 -13.84 18.00
C GLY A 323 -13.74 -12.91 17.67
N MET A 324 -13.55 -11.57 17.67
CA MET A 324 -14.60 -10.61 17.38
C MET A 324 -15.02 -10.59 15.90
N ASP A 325 -14.19 -11.13 15.00
CA ASP A 325 -14.50 -11.30 13.58
C ASP A 325 -15.76 -12.14 13.32
N ARG A 326 -16.12 -13.02 14.26
CA ARG A 326 -17.31 -13.85 14.19
C ARG A 326 -18.60 -13.04 14.06
N GLN A 327 -18.66 -11.86 14.65
CA GLN A 327 -19.85 -10.99 14.62
C GLN A 327 -19.92 -10.13 13.37
N LEU A 328 -18.79 -10.01 12.65
CA LEU A 328 -18.67 -9.20 11.46
C LEU A 328 -18.96 -9.99 10.18
N LYS A 329 -19.27 -11.28 10.30
CA LYS A 329 -19.53 -12.17 9.16
C LYS A 329 -20.71 -13.10 9.41
N SER A 330 -21.24 -13.69 8.34
CA SER A 330 -22.30 -14.69 8.40
C SER A 330 -21.84 -15.92 9.20
N ASN A 331 -22.72 -16.51 9.99
CA ASN A 331 -22.48 -17.73 10.80
C ASN A 331 -22.06 -18.93 9.94
N THR A 332 -22.42 -18.95 8.66
CA THR A 332 -22.07 -20.02 7.71
C THR A 332 -20.65 -19.90 7.18
N SER A 333 -20.02 -18.72 7.30
CA SER A 333 -18.67 -18.51 6.78
C SER A 333 -17.59 -19.02 7.75
N LYS A 334 -16.81 -20.01 7.29
CA LYS A 334 -15.67 -20.58 8.03
C LYS A 334 -14.38 -19.78 7.85
N HIS A 335 -14.28 -18.97 6.79
CA HIS A 335 -13.09 -18.21 6.44
C HIS A 335 -13.25 -16.72 6.74
N ARG A 336 -12.15 -15.98 6.72
CA ARG A 336 -12.15 -14.52 6.78
C ARG A 336 -12.88 -13.97 5.56
N THR A 337 -13.91 -13.14 5.77
CA THR A 337 -14.71 -12.50 4.70
C THR A 337 -14.35 -11.06 4.45
N HIS A 338 -13.73 -10.40 5.44
CA HIS A 338 -13.31 -9.01 5.38
C HIS A 338 -11.80 -8.88 5.59
N SER A 339 -11.14 -7.94 4.92
CA SER A 339 -9.75 -7.59 5.24
C SER A 339 -9.64 -7.08 6.68
N LEU A 340 -8.46 -7.18 7.29
CA LEU A 340 -8.24 -6.64 8.64
C LEU A 340 -8.55 -5.15 8.71
N PHE A 341 -8.21 -4.37 7.67
CA PHE A 341 -8.59 -2.97 7.56
C PHE A 341 -10.11 -2.78 7.67
N ARG A 342 -10.90 -3.54 6.90
CA ARG A 342 -12.37 -3.42 6.94
C ARG A 342 -12.94 -3.88 8.28
N GLN A 343 -12.39 -4.93 8.87
CA GLN A 343 -12.75 -5.34 10.24
C GLN A 343 -12.46 -4.24 11.25
N GLY A 344 -11.31 -3.56 11.11
CA GLY A 344 -10.95 -2.42 11.96
C GLY A 344 -11.92 -1.25 11.84
N CYS A 345 -12.35 -0.90 10.62
CA CYS A 345 -13.38 0.11 10.42
C CYS A 345 -14.69 -0.27 11.16
N MET A 346 -15.16 -1.49 10.96
CA MET A 346 -16.40 -1.97 11.59
C MET A 346 -16.29 -2.02 13.13
N LEU A 347 -15.17 -2.48 13.65
CA LEU A 347 -14.92 -2.49 15.09
C LEU A 347 -14.82 -1.08 15.66
N TYR A 348 -14.20 -0.16 14.92
CA TYR A 348 -14.09 1.24 15.35
C TYR A 348 -15.47 1.91 15.49
N GLU A 349 -16.38 1.67 14.55
CA GLU A 349 -17.78 2.12 14.64
C GLU A 349 -18.49 1.55 15.87
N LEU A 350 -18.22 0.27 16.19
CA LEU A 350 -18.86 -0.41 17.32
C LEU A 350 -18.32 0.03 18.69
N ILE A 351 -17.10 0.57 18.77
CA ILE A 351 -16.44 0.98 20.04
C ILE A 351 -17.35 1.86 20.90
N HIS A 352 -18.07 2.80 20.30
CA HIS A 352 -18.91 3.76 21.02
C HIS A 352 -20.07 3.10 21.79
N ASN A 353 -20.55 1.96 21.30
CA ASN A 353 -21.68 1.22 21.88
C ASN A 353 -21.25 -0.15 22.43
N MET A 354 -19.94 -0.42 22.50
CA MET A 354 -19.44 -1.72 22.93
C MET A 354 -19.48 -1.83 24.45
N PRO A 355 -20.03 -2.93 25.01
CA PRO A 355 -19.99 -3.17 26.45
C PRO A 355 -18.55 -3.25 26.96
N GLU A 356 -18.30 -2.72 28.17
CA GLU A 356 -16.95 -2.63 28.78
C GLU A 356 -16.24 -3.98 28.83
N VAL A 357 -16.95 -5.05 29.10
CA VAL A 357 -16.39 -6.42 29.16
C VAL A 357 -15.75 -6.86 27.85
N ARG A 358 -16.16 -6.28 26.73
CA ARG A 358 -15.61 -6.56 25.38
C ARG A 358 -14.67 -5.48 24.94
N LEU A 359 -14.94 -4.23 25.29
CA LEU A 359 -14.16 -3.08 24.91
C LEU A 359 -12.77 -3.10 25.55
N ARG A 360 -12.69 -3.40 26.85
CA ARG A 360 -11.42 -3.42 27.59
C ARG A 360 -10.39 -4.37 26.97
N PRO A 361 -10.69 -5.66 26.71
CA PRO A 361 -9.73 -6.56 26.06
C PRO A 361 -9.31 -6.08 24.67
N LEU A 362 -10.23 -5.49 23.89
CA LEU A 362 -9.92 -4.97 22.57
C LEU A 362 -8.93 -3.80 22.66
N VAL A 363 -9.16 -2.85 23.55
CA VAL A 363 -8.31 -1.67 23.74
C VAL A 363 -6.94 -2.07 24.30
N GLU A 364 -6.89 -3.00 25.25
CA GLU A 364 -5.65 -3.54 25.79
C GLU A 364 -4.83 -4.23 24.69
N ARG A 365 -5.46 -5.15 23.95
CA ARG A 365 -4.79 -5.87 22.85
C ARG A 365 -4.32 -4.94 21.74
N TYR A 366 -5.12 -3.95 21.38
CA TYR A 366 -4.74 -2.93 20.42
C TYR A 366 -3.54 -2.10 20.90
N GLY A 367 -3.55 -1.67 22.17
CA GLY A 367 -2.42 -0.96 22.78
C GLY A 367 -1.12 -1.78 22.80
N GLU A 368 -1.23 -3.09 23.13
CA GLU A 368 -0.09 -4.01 23.05
C GLU A 368 0.49 -4.10 21.63
N MET A 369 -0.37 -4.22 20.61
CA MET A 369 0.06 -4.29 19.22
C MET A 369 0.76 -3.01 18.76
N LEU A 370 0.31 -1.84 19.22
CA LEU A 370 0.94 -0.56 18.93
C LEU A 370 2.27 -0.37 19.67
N ALA A 371 2.39 -0.90 20.89
CA ALA A 371 3.62 -0.78 21.68
C ALA A 371 4.73 -1.73 21.22
N GLN A 372 4.36 -2.83 20.58
CA GLN A 372 5.30 -3.84 20.12
C GLN A 372 5.61 -3.63 18.63
N HIS A 373 6.73 -2.98 18.29
CA HIS A 373 7.23 -2.89 16.91
C HIS A 373 7.26 -4.27 16.20
N ARG A 374 7.47 -5.37 16.94
CA ARG A 374 7.41 -6.74 16.44
C ARG A 374 6.00 -7.18 16.01
N ALA A 375 4.94 -6.70 16.67
CA ALA A 375 3.57 -7.04 16.28
C ALA A 375 3.22 -6.48 14.91
N PHE A 376 3.83 -5.36 14.52
CA PHE A 376 3.73 -4.80 13.18
C PHE A 376 4.25 -5.81 12.14
N SER A 377 5.43 -6.39 12.37
CA SER A 377 5.99 -7.40 11.47
C SER A 377 5.17 -8.68 11.43
N GLN A 378 4.55 -9.10 12.53
CA GLN A 378 3.70 -10.29 12.58
C GLN A 378 2.33 -10.05 11.92
N THR A 379 1.70 -8.91 12.17
CA THR A 379 0.38 -8.57 11.61
C THR A 379 0.46 -8.30 10.11
N PHE A 380 1.53 -7.67 9.66
CA PHE A 380 1.84 -7.40 8.26
C PHE A 380 2.89 -8.39 7.71
N ALA A 381 2.87 -9.64 8.17
CA ALA A 381 3.82 -10.65 7.72
C ALA A 381 3.91 -10.63 6.19
N VAL A 382 5.13 -10.61 5.70
CA VAL A 382 5.42 -10.73 4.26
C VAL A 382 5.18 -12.16 3.86
N VAL A 383 4.73 -12.30 2.70
CA VAL A 383 4.41 -13.54 2.02
C VAL A 383 5.69 -14.27 1.63
#